data_cd7e0de3d8de06957e284517cd443149
#
_entry.id   cd7e0de3d8de06957e284517cd443149
#
_cell.length_a   1.000
_cell.length_b   1.000
_cell.length_c   1.000
_cell.angle_alpha   90.00
_cell.angle_beta   90.00
_cell.angle_gamma   90.00
#
_symmetry.space_group_name_H-M   'P 1'
#
loop_
_entity.id
_entity.type
_entity.pdbx_description
1 polymer ?
#
loop_
_entity_poly.entity_id
_entity_poly.type
_entity_poly.pdbx_seq_one_letter_code
_entity_poly.pdbx_strand_id
1 'polypeptide(L)'
;AGMKPGIPAGLSCIAHPLAPDDAKKNYASWDDIIAKTAPMTDSPVRPADEMATIIYTSGTTGMPKGVMHSFGNFAAALTAGLKRVPLDNSARMLSYLPLSHIVERVLVEHGLLATGMQLWFAESLDTFTIDLQRARPTFFFSVPRLWVKFQQGVFAKMPPRKLDRLMSIPILGGIV
;
A
#
# COMPACT_ATOMS: atom_id res chain seq x y z
N ALA A 1 -0.39 21.23 10.18
CA ALA A 1 -0.22 22.03 11.40
C ALA A 1 0.35 21.23 12.59
N GLY A 2 0.06 19.92 12.70
CA GLY A 2 0.52 19.11 13.84
C GLY A 2 1.98 18.66 13.85
N MET A 3 2.72 18.81 12.74
CA MET A 3 4.09 18.32 12.63
C MET A 3 5.19 19.37 12.96
N LYS A 4 4.83 20.66 13.01
CA LYS A 4 5.83 21.72 13.26
C LYS A 4 6.73 21.52 14.49
N PRO A 5 6.23 21.04 15.64
CA PRO A 5 7.08 20.85 16.82
C PRO A 5 8.12 19.73 16.69
N GLY A 6 7.96 18.82 15.73
CA GLY A 6 8.87 17.69 15.55
C GLY A 6 9.89 17.83 14.41
N ILE A 7 9.85 18.96 13.67
CA ILE A 7 10.79 19.19 12.56
C ILE A 7 12.08 19.83 13.13
N PRO A 8 13.26 19.21 12.97
CA PRO A 8 14.52 19.79 13.39
C PRO A 8 14.76 21.17 12.76
N ALA A 9 15.35 22.09 13.53
CA ALA A 9 15.73 23.39 13.02
C ALA A 9 16.73 23.24 11.86
N GLY A 10 16.54 24.04 10.80
CA GLY A 10 17.43 24.02 9.62
C GLY A 10 17.08 22.97 8.56
N LEU A 11 16.05 22.15 8.76
CA LEU A 11 15.58 21.23 7.72
C LEU A 11 14.78 21.98 6.64
N SER A 12 15.18 21.82 5.38
CA SER A 12 14.41 22.36 4.26
C SER A 12 13.09 21.62 4.11
N CYS A 13 11.99 22.38 4.13
CA CYS A 13 10.65 21.83 3.95
C CYS A 13 10.06 22.26 2.62
N ILE A 14 9.33 21.34 1.99
CA ILE A 14 8.64 21.56 0.72
C ILE A 14 7.15 21.35 0.95
N ALA A 15 6.32 22.27 0.48
CA ALA A 15 4.88 22.14 0.55
C ALA A 15 4.36 21.26 -0.60
N HIS A 16 3.77 20.14 -0.26
CA HIS A 16 3.05 19.28 -1.23
C HIS A 16 1.79 19.99 -1.77
N PRO A 17 1.33 19.73 -3.01
CA PRO A 17 0.12 20.34 -3.57
C PRO A 17 -1.12 20.25 -2.70
N LEU A 18 -1.29 19.17 -1.93
CA LEU A 18 -2.39 18.96 -0.98
C LEU A 18 -2.10 19.50 0.44
N ALA A 19 -0.97 20.20 0.64
CA ALA A 19 -0.67 20.78 1.95
C ALA A 19 -1.63 21.93 2.29
N PRO A 20 -1.87 22.19 3.59
CA PRO A 20 -2.65 23.34 4.03
C PRO A 20 -2.06 24.67 3.53
N ASP A 21 -2.91 25.67 3.36
CA ASP A 21 -2.52 26.98 2.77
C ASP A 21 -1.42 27.70 3.56
N ASP A 22 -1.38 27.54 4.90
CA ASP A 22 -0.31 28.08 5.73
C ASP A 22 1.04 27.45 5.41
N ALA A 23 1.09 26.17 5.10
CA ALA A 23 2.32 25.49 4.68
C ALA A 23 2.74 25.95 3.28
N LYS A 24 1.80 26.09 2.34
CA LYS A 24 2.07 26.61 0.98
C LYS A 24 2.64 28.03 0.98
N LYS A 25 2.24 28.86 1.93
CA LYS A 25 2.77 30.23 2.07
C LYS A 25 4.18 30.28 2.69
N ASN A 26 4.51 29.31 3.53
CA ASN A 26 5.75 29.35 4.32
C ASN A 26 6.87 28.47 3.78
N TYR A 27 6.60 27.58 2.84
CA TYR A 27 7.57 26.64 2.29
C TYR A 27 7.58 26.69 0.76
N ALA A 28 8.69 26.26 0.16
CA ALA A 28 8.81 26.13 -1.28
C ALA A 28 7.74 25.19 -1.86
N SER A 29 7.15 25.53 -2.98
CA SER A 29 6.14 24.72 -3.67
C SER A 29 6.79 23.49 -4.31
N TRP A 30 6.19 22.32 -4.13
CA TRP A 30 6.57 21.09 -4.82
C TRP A 30 6.53 21.28 -6.35
N ASP A 31 5.44 21.84 -6.87
CA ASP A 31 5.24 22.01 -8.30
C ASP A 31 6.28 22.96 -8.92
N ASP A 32 6.64 24.04 -8.22
CA ASP A 32 7.68 24.96 -8.67
C ASP A 32 9.07 24.32 -8.69
N ILE A 33 9.36 23.46 -7.71
CA ILE A 33 10.63 22.72 -7.67
C ILE A 33 10.71 21.75 -8.83
N ILE A 34 9.66 20.96 -9.06
CA ILE A 34 9.61 20.00 -10.16
C ILE A 34 9.73 20.69 -11.51
N ALA A 35 9.02 21.81 -11.71
CA ALA A 35 9.08 22.57 -12.97
C ALA A 35 10.49 23.13 -13.28
N LYS A 36 11.29 23.40 -12.27
CA LYS A 36 12.64 23.97 -12.40
C LYS A 36 13.76 22.92 -12.35
N THR A 37 13.45 21.66 -12.02
CA THR A 37 14.43 20.60 -11.87
C THR A 37 14.49 19.77 -13.14
N ALA A 38 15.66 19.65 -13.74
CA ALA A 38 15.86 18.76 -14.88
C ALA A 38 15.67 17.30 -14.44
N PRO A 39 15.07 16.46 -15.31
CA PRO A 39 14.99 15.03 -15.06
C PRO A 39 16.40 14.43 -14.83
N MET A 40 16.48 13.43 -13.99
CA MET A 40 17.72 12.67 -13.83
C MET A 40 18.09 12.00 -15.15
N THR A 41 19.35 12.12 -15.55
CA THR A 41 19.88 11.50 -16.79
C THR A 41 20.17 10.02 -16.61
N ASP A 42 20.49 9.61 -15.36
CA ASP A 42 20.87 8.24 -15.01
C ASP A 42 20.01 7.70 -13.87
N SER A 43 19.82 6.38 -13.87
CA SER A 43 19.23 5.66 -12.74
C SER A 43 20.34 5.01 -11.92
N PRO A 44 20.67 5.51 -10.73
CA PRO A 44 21.77 4.96 -9.94
C PRO A 44 21.47 3.52 -9.51
N VAL A 45 22.37 2.61 -9.84
CA VAL A 45 22.32 1.22 -9.34
C VAL A 45 22.81 1.22 -7.89
N ARG A 46 21.91 0.83 -6.97
CA ARG A 46 22.25 0.76 -5.54
C ARG A 46 22.70 -0.65 -5.18
N PRO A 47 23.74 -0.80 -4.32
CA PRO A 47 24.15 -2.11 -3.80
C PRO A 47 23.02 -2.81 -3.05
N ALA A 48 22.95 -4.13 -3.16
CA ALA A 48 21.87 -4.90 -2.54
C ALA A 48 21.88 -4.86 -1.00
N ASP A 49 23.04 -4.71 -0.39
CA ASP A 49 23.25 -4.61 1.05
C ASP A 49 23.03 -3.19 1.60
N GLU A 50 22.92 -2.19 0.72
CA GLU A 50 22.65 -0.83 1.15
C GLU A 50 21.25 -0.69 1.76
N MET A 51 21.16 0.11 2.82
CA MET A 51 19.90 0.38 3.50
C MET A 51 18.97 1.20 2.61
N ALA A 52 17.79 0.62 2.29
CA ALA A 52 16.76 1.28 1.50
C ALA A 52 15.81 2.09 2.38
N THR A 53 15.40 1.54 3.53
CA THR A 53 14.43 2.19 4.42
C THR A 53 14.44 1.61 5.82
N ILE A 54 13.82 2.34 6.76
CA ILE A 54 13.53 1.88 8.11
C ILE A 54 12.02 1.92 8.31
N ILE A 55 11.43 0.79 8.67
CA ILE A 55 10.01 0.67 8.96
C ILE A 55 9.82 0.48 10.46
N TYR A 56 9.11 1.41 11.09
CA TYR A 56 8.82 1.34 12.51
C TYR A 56 7.64 0.43 12.81
N THR A 57 7.82 -0.46 13.77
CA THR A 57 6.76 -1.34 14.29
C THR A 57 6.50 -1.01 15.75
N SER A 58 5.26 -1.22 16.21
CA SER A 58 4.94 -1.16 17.64
C SER A 58 5.65 -2.30 18.35
N GLY A 59 6.74 -1.99 19.07
CA GLY A 59 7.46 -3.00 19.85
C GLY A 59 6.61 -3.59 20.96
N THR A 60 6.81 -4.85 21.30
CA THR A 60 6.15 -5.53 22.43
C THR A 60 6.43 -4.85 23.78
N THR A 61 7.47 -4.03 23.86
CA THR A 61 7.87 -3.25 25.04
C THR A 61 7.27 -1.84 25.08
N GLY A 62 6.35 -1.50 24.17
CA GLY A 62 5.73 -0.16 24.06
C GLY A 62 6.57 0.88 23.31
N MET A 63 7.88 0.66 23.13
CA MET A 63 8.74 1.55 22.35
C MET A 63 8.78 1.10 20.89
N PRO A 64 8.57 2.00 19.91
CA PRO A 64 8.68 1.67 18.49
C PRO A 64 10.09 1.16 18.15
N LYS A 65 10.16 0.07 17.36
CA LYS A 65 11.41 -0.49 16.85
C LYS A 65 11.52 -0.25 15.36
N GLY A 66 12.63 0.34 14.92
CA GLY A 66 12.94 0.55 13.51
C GLY A 66 13.55 -0.70 12.90
N VAL A 67 12.85 -1.33 11.96
CA VAL A 67 13.35 -2.47 11.20
C VAL A 67 14.05 -1.94 9.94
N MET A 68 15.33 -2.18 9.84
CA MET A 68 16.14 -1.78 8.68
C MET A 68 15.95 -2.78 7.54
N HIS A 69 15.67 -2.27 6.35
CA HIS A 69 15.53 -3.05 5.13
C HIS A 69 16.53 -2.58 4.08
N SER A 70 17.26 -3.51 3.49
CA SER A 70 18.15 -3.24 2.35
C SER A 70 17.37 -3.34 1.02
N PHE A 71 17.96 -2.83 -0.06
CA PHE A 71 17.44 -3.03 -1.42
C PHE A 71 17.34 -4.52 -1.76
N GLY A 72 18.30 -5.33 -1.33
CA GLY A 72 18.29 -6.79 -1.51
C GLY A 72 17.13 -7.48 -0.80
N ASN A 73 16.75 -7.02 0.40
CA ASN A 73 15.60 -7.58 1.12
C ASN A 73 14.30 -7.41 0.33
N PHE A 74 14.08 -6.22 -0.24
CA PHE A 74 12.92 -5.96 -1.09
C PHE A 74 12.93 -6.81 -2.35
N ALA A 75 14.07 -6.86 -3.05
CA ALA A 75 14.22 -7.66 -4.27
C ALA A 75 13.98 -9.16 -4.01
N ALA A 76 14.51 -9.69 -2.90
CA ALA A 76 14.31 -11.09 -2.52
C ALA A 76 12.84 -11.39 -2.18
N ALA A 77 12.20 -10.54 -1.37
CA ALA A 77 10.80 -10.70 -0.99
C ALA A 77 9.87 -10.64 -2.21
N LEU A 78 10.08 -9.67 -3.10
CA LEU A 78 9.30 -9.52 -4.32
C LEU A 78 9.50 -10.72 -5.26
N THR A 79 10.74 -11.12 -5.50
CA THR A 79 11.05 -12.26 -6.36
C THR A 79 10.42 -13.56 -5.85
N ALA A 80 10.50 -13.80 -4.53
CA ALA A 80 9.87 -14.96 -3.91
C ALA A 80 8.33 -14.90 -4.02
N GLY A 81 7.74 -13.72 -3.86
CA GLY A 81 6.30 -13.48 -4.03
C GLY A 81 5.84 -13.76 -5.45
N LEU A 82 6.50 -13.17 -6.44
CA LEU A 82 6.15 -13.33 -7.86
C LEU A 82 6.34 -14.77 -8.39
N LYS A 83 7.25 -15.54 -7.82
CA LYS A 83 7.37 -16.99 -8.12
C LYS A 83 6.14 -17.79 -7.63
N ARG A 84 5.47 -17.34 -6.59
CA ARG A 84 4.30 -18.02 -6.03
C ARG A 84 2.99 -17.53 -6.64
N VAL A 85 2.92 -16.23 -6.87
CA VAL A 85 1.77 -15.54 -7.47
C VAL A 85 2.30 -14.71 -8.62
N PRO A 86 2.37 -15.28 -9.83
CA PRO A 86 2.85 -14.56 -11.00
C PRO A 86 1.88 -13.43 -11.35
N LEU A 87 2.36 -12.21 -11.26
CA LEU A 87 1.64 -10.99 -11.63
C LEU A 87 2.33 -10.36 -12.84
N ASP A 88 1.55 -9.79 -13.73
CA ASP A 88 1.99 -9.07 -14.91
C ASP A 88 1.26 -7.72 -15.05
N ASN A 89 1.42 -7.06 -16.18
CA ASN A 89 0.81 -5.77 -16.46
C ASN A 89 -0.73 -5.83 -16.62
N SER A 90 -1.33 -7.00 -16.73
CA SER A 90 -2.79 -7.19 -16.72
C SER A 90 -3.38 -7.24 -15.30
N ALA A 91 -2.54 -7.49 -14.30
CA ALA A 91 -2.96 -7.56 -12.92
C ALA A 91 -3.47 -6.21 -12.42
N ARG A 92 -4.55 -6.26 -11.63
CA ARG A 92 -5.13 -5.09 -10.96
C ARG A 92 -5.12 -5.31 -9.46
N MET A 93 -4.64 -4.32 -8.72
CA MET A 93 -4.58 -4.34 -7.25
C MET A 93 -5.18 -3.07 -6.67
N LEU A 94 -5.87 -3.18 -5.54
CA LEU A 94 -6.31 -2.04 -4.73
C LEU A 94 -5.33 -1.84 -3.56
N SER A 95 -4.67 -0.70 -3.53
CA SER A 95 -3.86 -0.22 -2.41
C SER A 95 -4.75 0.48 -1.40
N TYR A 96 -4.71 0.06 -0.15
CA TYR A 96 -5.53 0.62 0.91
C TYR A 96 -4.85 0.66 2.29
N LEU A 97 -3.73 -0.01 2.44
CA LEU A 97 -2.91 0.08 3.66
C LEU A 97 -1.95 1.28 3.56
N PRO A 98 -1.51 1.84 4.67
CA PRO A 98 -0.52 2.92 4.61
C PRO A 98 0.83 2.42 4.10
N LEU A 99 1.55 3.26 3.36
CA LEU A 99 2.91 2.96 2.86
C LEU A 99 3.95 2.77 3.99
N SER A 100 3.60 3.07 5.23
CA SER A 100 4.39 2.67 6.41
C SER A 100 4.35 1.17 6.69
N HIS A 101 3.45 0.41 6.04
CA HIS A 101 3.35 -1.03 6.17
C HIS A 101 4.20 -1.73 5.10
N ILE A 102 5.04 -2.72 5.53
CA ILE A 102 5.98 -3.41 4.63
C ILE A 102 5.31 -4.03 3.39
N VAL A 103 4.10 -4.54 3.51
CA VAL A 103 3.38 -5.17 2.40
C VAL A 103 3.08 -4.17 1.29
N GLU A 104 2.61 -2.96 1.63
CA GLU A 104 2.37 -1.90 0.64
C GLU A 104 3.68 -1.46 -0.02
N ARG A 105 4.77 -1.37 0.74
CA ARG A 105 6.09 -1.09 0.17
C ARG A 105 6.51 -2.14 -0.84
N VAL A 106 6.37 -3.42 -0.51
CA VAL A 106 6.79 -4.51 -1.41
C VAL A 106 5.85 -4.63 -2.61
N LEU A 107 4.53 -4.68 -2.38
CA LEU A 107 3.56 -4.97 -3.44
C LEU A 107 3.21 -3.74 -4.26
N VAL A 108 3.02 -2.57 -3.63
CA VAL A 108 2.61 -1.36 -4.34
C VAL A 108 3.80 -0.69 -5.00
N GLU A 109 4.84 -0.31 -4.24
CA GLU A 109 5.97 0.41 -4.81
C GLU A 109 6.81 -0.50 -5.73
N HIS A 110 7.35 -1.60 -5.17
CA HIS A 110 8.28 -2.45 -5.92
C HIS A 110 7.56 -3.38 -6.89
N GLY A 111 6.37 -3.89 -6.50
CA GLY A 111 5.56 -4.75 -7.35
C GLY A 111 5.10 -4.03 -8.62
N LEU A 112 4.64 -2.79 -8.52
CA LEU A 112 4.30 -1.97 -9.68
C LEU A 112 5.47 -1.83 -10.66
N LEU A 113 6.65 -1.45 -10.13
CA LEU A 113 7.85 -1.26 -10.95
C LEU A 113 8.32 -2.54 -11.64
N ALA A 114 8.17 -3.69 -10.98
CA ALA A 114 8.63 -4.96 -11.52
C ALA A 114 7.66 -5.61 -12.51
N THR A 115 6.35 -5.36 -12.39
CA THR A 115 5.32 -6.07 -13.15
C THR A 115 4.56 -5.18 -14.13
N GLY A 116 4.56 -3.87 -13.92
CA GLY A 116 3.73 -2.94 -14.67
C GLY A 116 2.23 -3.05 -14.36
N MET A 117 1.84 -3.73 -13.27
CA MET A 117 0.43 -3.91 -12.90
C MET A 117 -0.31 -2.59 -12.69
N GLN A 118 -1.62 -2.63 -12.75
CA GLN A 118 -2.48 -1.47 -12.54
C GLN A 118 -2.80 -1.33 -11.05
N LEU A 119 -2.48 -0.15 -10.48
CA LEU A 119 -2.82 0.19 -9.09
C LEU A 119 -4.03 1.12 -9.03
N TRP A 120 -4.93 0.79 -8.14
CA TRP A 120 -6.06 1.61 -7.73
C TRP A 120 -5.86 1.97 -6.26
N PHE A 121 -6.19 3.18 -5.87
CA PHE A 121 -6.04 3.63 -4.49
C PHE A 121 -7.42 3.80 -3.87
N ALA A 122 -7.62 3.24 -2.67
CA ALA A 122 -8.82 3.48 -1.90
C ALA A 122 -8.81 4.94 -1.39
N GLU A 123 -9.92 5.64 -1.56
CA GLU A 123 -10.05 7.02 -1.11
C GLU A 123 -10.12 7.10 0.42
N SER A 124 -10.91 6.20 1.03
CA SER A 124 -11.08 6.14 2.48
C SER A 124 -11.55 4.76 2.93
N LEU A 125 -11.61 4.55 4.25
CA LEU A 125 -12.21 3.34 4.82
C LEU A 125 -13.72 3.26 4.58
N ASP A 126 -14.40 4.40 4.45
CA ASP A 126 -15.85 4.46 4.23
C ASP A 126 -16.21 4.13 2.78
N THR A 127 -15.37 4.53 1.82
CA THR A 127 -15.56 4.23 0.39
C THR A 127 -14.95 2.90 -0.04
N PHE A 128 -14.22 2.22 0.85
CA PHE A 128 -13.43 1.02 0.54
C PHE A 128 -14.16 -0.03 -0.30
N THR A 129 -15.41 -0.36 0.06
CA THR A 129 -16.19 -1.37 -0.67
C THR A 129 -16.55 -0.91 -2.08
N ILE A 130 -16.83 0.36 -2.27
CA ILE A 130 -17.12 0.97 -3.57
C ILE A 130 -15.85 0.99 -4.42
N ASP A 131 -14.73 1.38 -3.82
CA ASP A 131 -13.43 1.43 -4.49
C ASP A 131 -12.96 0.03 -4.90
N LEU A 132 -13.19 -0.99 -4.06
CA LEU A 132 -12.93 -2.39 -4.39
C LEU A 132 -13.76 -2.87 -5.59
N GLN A 133 -15.05 -2.51 -5.64
CA GLN A 133 -15.92 -2.84 -6.75
C GLN A 133 -15.52 -2.14 -8.05
N ARG A 134 -15.04 -0.90 -7.97
CA ARG A 134 -14.55 -0.12 -9.13
C ARG A 134 -13.23 -0.67 -9.65
N ALA A 135 -12.30 -0.98 -8.76
CA ALA A 135 -10.98 -1.49 -9.11
C ALA A 135 -11.05 -2.90 -9.72
N ARG A 136 -12.03 -3.72 -9.34
CA ARG A 136 -12.15 -5.12 -9.76
C ARG A 136 -10.80 -5.83 -9.71
N PRO A 137 -10.13 -5.89 -8.56
CA PRO A 137 -8.79 -6.42 -8.47
C PRO A 137 -8.73 -7.87 -8.92
N THR A 138 -7.71 -8.22 -9.71
CA THR A 138 -7.40 -9.62 -10.06
C THR A 138 -6.49 -10.26 -9.01
N PHE A 139 -5.79 -9.43 -8.25
CA PHE A 139 -5.01 -9.81 -7.08
C PHE A 139 -5.39 -8.92 -5.91
N PHE A 140 -5.76 -9.52 -4.80
CA PHE A 140 -6.15 -8.80 -3.58
C PHE A 140 -5.43 -9.37 -2.37
N PHE A 141 -4.56 -8.57 -1.78
CA PHE A 141 -3.91 -8.88 -0.51
C PHE A 141 -4.66 -8.20 0.63
N SER A 142 -4.91 -8.96 1.70
CA SER A 142 -5.63 -8.41 2.84
C SER A 142 -5.17 -8.98 4.16
N VAL A 143 -5.34 -8.17 5.22
CA VAL A 143 -5.09 -8.58 6.60
C VAL A 143 -6.27 -9.39 7.15
N PRO A 144 -6.05 -10.33 8.10
CA PRO A 144 -7.11 -11.21 8.62
C PRO A 144 -8.36 -10.47 9.11
N ARG A 145 -8.17 -9.30 9.73
CA ARG A 145 -9.29 -8.48 10.25
C ARG A 145 -10.28 -8.04 9.16
N LEU A 146 -9.81 -7.79 7.94
CA LEU A 146 -10.70 -7.39 6.84
C LEU A 146 -11.51 -8.58 6.34
N TRP A 147 -10.92 -9.78 6.27
CA TRP A 147 -11.64 -11.00 5.92
C TRP A 147 -12.77 -11.30 6.92
N VAL A 148 -12.51 -11.11 8.23
CA VAL A 148 -13.55 -11.23 9.27
C VAL A 148 -14.68 -10.22 9.04
N LYS A 149 -14.37 -8.96 8.68
CA LYS A 149 -15.40 -7.97 8.34
C LYS A 149 -16.23 -8.37 7.12
N PHE A 150 -15.60 -8.89 6.08
CA PHE A 150 -16.33 -9.41 4.91
C PHE A 150 -17.26 -10.55 5.29
N GLN A 151 -16.77 -11.52 6.05
CA GLN A 151 -17.58 -12.62 6.57
C GLN A 151 -18.79 -12.11 7.36
N GLN A 152 -18.58 -11.18 8.29
CA GLN A 152 -19.66 -10.56 9.05
C GLN A 152 -20.68 -9.84 8.17
N GLY A 153 -20.21 -9.13 7.14
CA GLY A 153 -21.07 -8.48 6.15
C GLY A 153 -21.93 -9.47 5.35
N VAL A 154 -21.37 -10.62 5.00
CA VAL A 154 -22.11 -11.71 4.34
C VAL A 154 -23.12 -12.31 5.32
N PHE A 155 -22.74 -12.61 6.54
CA PHE A 155 -23.63 -13.21 7.54
C PHE A 155 -24.78 -12.29 7.99
N ALA A 156 -24.57 -10.97 7.94
CA ALA A 156 -25.63 -10.00 8.18
C ALA A 156 -26.73 -10.06 7.10
N LYS A 157 -26.36 -10.37 5.85
CA LYS A 157 -27.32 -10.52 4.73
C LYS A 157 -27.82 -11.94 4.56
N MET A 158 -27.02 -12.93 4.90
CA MET A 158 -27.31 -14.35 4.74
C MET A 158 -26.81 -15.12 5.97
N PRO A 159 -27.72 -15.56 6.87
CA PRO A 159 -27.36 -16.34 8.04
C PRO A 159 -26.52 -17.59 7.69
N PRO A 160 -25.53 -17.98 8.50
CA PRO A 160 -24.61 -19.09 8.21
C PRO A 160 -25.35 -20.39 7.80
N ARG A 161 -26.39 -20.77 8.50
CA ARG A 161 -27.20 -21.98 8.17
C ARG A 161 -27.77 -21.95 6.75
N LYS A 162 -28.16 -20.76 6.25
CA LYS A 162 -28.68 -20.61 4.90
C LYS A 162 -27.56 -20.69 3.87
N LEU A 163 -26.41 -20.10 4.18
CA LEU A 163 -25.21 -20.17 3.36
C LEU A 163 -24.72 -21.62 3.23
N ASP A 164 -24.59 -22.34 4.35
CA ASP A 164 -24.15 -23.75 4.37
C ASP A 164 -25.09 -24.63 3.53
N ARG A 165 -26.40 -24.40 3.62
CA ARG A 165 -27.39 -25.12 2.81
C ARG A 165 -27.25 -24.82 1.32
N LEU A 166 -26.95 -23.59 0.92
CA LEU A 166 -26.69 -23.22 -0.47
C LEU A 166 -25.38 -23.82 -0.98
N MET A 167 -24.33 -23.78 -0.18
CA MET A 167 -23.03 -24.36 -0.51
C MET A 167 -23.05 -25.88 -0.62
N SER A 168 -23.98 -26.56 0.06
CA SER A 168 -24.16 -28.01 -0.04
C SER A 168 -24.85 -28.47 -1.32
N ILE A 169 -25.38 -27.55 -2.15
CA ILE A 169 -25.97 -27.86 -3.45
C ILE A 169 -24.84 -27.99 -4.48
N PRO A 170 -24.63 -29.18 -5.12
CA PRO A 170 -23.46 -29.43 -5.96
C PRO A 170 -23.27 -28.46 -7.14
N ILE A 171 -24.35 -27.89 -7.66
CA ILE A 171 -24.32 -26.95 -8.80
C ILE A 171 -23.95 -25.54 -8.35
N LEU A 172 -24.28 -25.14 -7.12
CA LEU A 172 -24.04 -23.80 -6.60
C LEU A 172 -22.73 -23.70 -5.82
N GLY A 173 -22.30 -24.76 -5.17
CA GLY A 173 -21.04 -24.82 -4.44
C GLY A 173 -19.79 -24.72 -5.29
N GLY A 174 -19.89 -24.91 -6.62
CA GLY A 174 -18.79 -24.73 -7.57
C GLY A 174 -18.72 -23.36 -8.23
N ILE A 175 -19.66 -22.45 -7.92
CA ILE A 175 -19.76 -21.09 -8.52
C ILE A 175 -19.41 -20.00 -7.50
N VAL A 176 -19.23 -20.37 -6.23
CA VAL A 176 -18.91 -19.43 -5.12
C VAL A 176 -17.44 -19.43 -4.78
#